data_904a2ed594230036c00413f7f7c1b21a
#
_entry.id   904a2ed594230036c00413f7f7c1b21a
#
_cell.length_a   1.000
_cell.length_b   1.000
_cell.length_c   1.000
_cell.angle_alpha   90.00
_cell.angle_beta   90.00
_cell.angle_gamma   90.00
#
_symmetry.space_group_name_H-M   'P 1'
#
loop_
_entity.id
_entity.type
_entity.pdbx_description
1 polymer ?
#
loop_
_entity_poly.entity_id
_entity_poly.type
_entity_poly.pdbx_seq_one_letter_code
_entity_poly.pdbx_strand_id
1 'polypeptide(L)'
;MNFLDKMERKYGRYALSHLTMYIIVTYIAGYIIALAAPIMRQYLTLEPYYILHGQIWRLVSWILIPPSSLDIFTIIMLFFYYSIGTSLERAWGDFKYNVYIFSGILMTIIGSFLLYGILYAVNGYPSLMGAAFSTYYISLSIFLGFAISFPDMQVLLYFIIPIKIKWLAYLDVALLAYSMITSIMSGNWAGCVVILLSLIHISEPTRRVVIS
;
A
#
# COMPACT_ATOMS: atom_id res chain seq x y z
N MET A 1 25.21 10.25 10.70
CA MET A 1 24.15 9.49 11.40
C MET A 1 22.81 10.05 10.95
N ASN A 2 22.06 9.27 10.18
CA ASN A 2 20.81 9.71 9.58
C ASN A 2 19.70 9.88 10.63
N PHE A 3 18.67 10.69 10.31
CA PHE A 3 17.52 10.92 11.19
C PHE A 3 16.83 9.59 11.60
N LEU A 4 16.69 8.65 10.66
CA LEU A 4 16.13 7.32 10.91
C LEU A 4 16.94 6.52 11.92
N ASP A 5 18.27 6.57 11.87
CA ASP A 5 19.13 5.85 12.83
C ASP A 5 18.98 6.39 14.26
N LYS A 6 18.76 7.71 14.41
CA LYS A 6 18.46 8.31 15.71
C LYS A 6 17.11 7.84 16.26
N MET A 7 16.10 7.77 15.39
CA MET A 7 14.77 7.26 15.75
C MET A 7 14.82 5.77 16.09
N GLU A 8 15.55 4.97 15.33
CA GLU A 8 15.73 3.54 15.57
C GLU A 8 16.35 3.28 16.96
N ARG A 9 17.38 4.02 17.34
CA ARG A 9 17.98 3.92 18.68
C ARG A 9 17.01 4.25 19.81
N LYS A 10 16.06 5.17 19.59
CA LYS A 10 15.10 5.61 20.60
C LYS A 10 13.84 4.74 20.64
N TYR A 11 13.35 4.34 19.48
CA TYR A 11 12.03 3.71 19.32
C TYR A 11 12.08 2.30 18.73
N GLY A 12 13.27 1.79 18.36
CA GLY A 12 13.41 0.47 17.71
C GLY A 12 12.83 -0.69 18.52
N ARG A 13 12.81 -0.58 19.86
CA ARG A 13 12.20 -1.58 20.75
C ARG A 13 10.67 -1.73 20.57
N TYR A 14 10.01 -0.75 19.94
CA TYR A 14 8.58 -0.79 19.66
C TYR A 14 8.26 -1.28 18.24
N ALA A 15 9.27 -1.56 17.43
CA ALA A 15 9.06 -2.10 16.10
C ALA A 15 8.42 -3.49 16.19
N LEU A 16 7.43 -3.72 15.35
CA LEU A 16 6.78 -5.02 15.21
C LEU A 16 7.70 -5.91 14.37
N SER A 17 8.18 -6.99 14.95
CA SER A 17 8.87 -8.03 14.19
C SER A 17 7.86 -8.83 13.38
N HIS A 18 8.25 -9.25 12.19
CA HIS A 18 7.38 -10.00 11.27
C HIS A 18 6.13 -9.23 10.81
N LEU A 19 6.25 -7.91 10.59
CA LEU A 19 5.13 -7.07 10.15
C LEU A 19 4.50 -7.59 8.85
N THR A 20 5.31 -8.11 7.92
CA THR A 20 4.82 -8.74 6.69
C THR A 20 3.82 -9.87 6.96
N MET A 21 4.10 -10.72 7.95
CA MET A 21 3.19 -11.79 8.34
C MET A 21 1.85 -11.25 8.84
N TYR A 22 1.87 -10.18 9.65
CA TYR A 22 0.63 -9.54 10.11
C TYR A 22 -0.19 -8.98 8.95
N ILE A 23 0.46 -8.35 7.96
CA ILE A 23 -0.23 -7.86 6.75
C ILE A 23 -0.91 -9.01 6.00
N ILE A 24 -0.22 -10.12 5.78
CA ILE A 24 -0.80 -11.30 5.11
C ILE A 24 -1.98 -11.88 5.90
N VAL A 25 -1.85 -11.98 7.23
CA VAL A 25 -2.95 -12.45 8.09
C VAL A 25 -4.16 -11.53 8.01
N THR A 26 -3.96 -10.20 7.96
CA THR A 26 -5.08 -9.26 7.77
C THR A 26 -5.77 -9.44 6.43
N TYR A 27 -5.03 -9.72 5.35
CA TYR A 27 -5.63 -10.01 4.05
C TYR A 27 -6.41 -11.32 4.04
N ILE A 28 -5.89 -12.37 4.67
CA ILE A 28 -6.62 -13.65 4.83
C ILE A 28 -7.93 -13.42 5.60
N ALA A 29 -7.89 -12.68 6.71
CA ALA A 29 -9.09 -12.32 7.45
C ALA A 29 -10.09 -11.54 6.59
N GLY A 30 -9.60 -10.59 5.77
CA GLY A 30 -10.41 -9.84 4.82
C GLY A 30 -11.09 -10.71 3.77
N TYR A 31 -10.39 -11.73 3.23
CA TYR A 31 -10.99 -12.71 2.32
C TYR A 31 -12.08 -13.53 3.00
N ILE A 32 -11.86 -13.97 4.23
CA ILE A 32 -12.87 -14.70 5.00
C ILE A 32 -14.13 -13.83 5.21
N ILE A 33 -13.94 -12.55 5.56
CA ILE A 33 -15.06 -11.59 5.70
C ILE A 33 -15.78 -11.40 4.36
N ALA A 34 -15.04 -11.25 3.27
CA ALA A 34 -15.61 -11.04 1.94
C ALA A 34 -16.45 -12.26 1.46
N LEU A 35 -16.07 -13.48 1.85
CA LEU A 35 -16.80 -14.70 1.53
C LEU A 35 -18.00 -14.91 2.46
N ALA A 36 -17.83 -14.69 3.78
CA ALA A 36 -18.88 -14.95 4.77
C ALA A 36 -19.96 -13.85 4.81
N ALA A 37 -19.57 -12.61 4.60
CA ALA A 37 -20.44 -11.44 4.68
C ALA A 37 -20.03 -10.34 3.69
N PRO A 38 -20.30 -10.49 2.38
CA PRO A 38 -19.85 -9.55 1.34
C PRO A 38 -20.28 -8.10 1.60
N ILE A 39 -21.45 -7.91 2.20
CA ILE A 39 -21.98 -6.57 2.52
C ILE A 39 -21.13 -5.83 3.57
N MET A 40 -20.38 -6.53 4.41
CA MET A 40 -19.51 -5.91 5.41
C MET A 40 -18.35 -5.16 4.78
N ARG A 41 -17.93 -5.53 3.55
CA ARG A 41 -16.83 -4.87 2.85
C ARG A 41 -17.06 -3.36 2.72
N GLN A 42 -18.29 -2.92 2.45
CA GLN A 42 -18.62 -1.50 2.34
C GLN A 42 -18.47 -0.71 3.65
N TYR A 43 -18.54 -1.39 4.81
CA TYR A 43 -18.34 -0.77 6.14
C TYR A 43 -16.87 -0.72 6.56
N LEU A 44 -16.00 -1.41 5.84
CA LEU A 44 -14.56 -1.46 6.11
C LEU A 44 -13.76 -0.43 5.31
N THR A 45 -14.29 0.10 4.21
CA THR A 45 -13.58 1.04 3.31
C THR A 45 -13.14 2.31 4.04
N LEU A 46 -11.99 2.88 3.64
CA LEU A 46 -11.49 4.17 4.11
C LEU A 46 -12.34 5.30 3.51
N GLU A 47 -13.40 5.69 4.22
CA GLU A 47 -14.36 6.68 3.74
C GLU A 47 -14.42 7.88 4.69
N PRO A 48 -13.76 9.02 4.35
CA PRO A 48 -13.69 10.18 5.22
C PRO A 48 -15.05 10.73 5.66
N TYR A 49 -16.05 10.70 4.76
CA TYR A 49 -17.40 11.14 5.10
C TYR A 49 -17.96 10.41 6.33
N TYR A 50 -17.94 9.08 6.33
CA TYR A 50 -18.45 8.28 7.43
C TYR A 50 -17.57 8.37 8.68
N ILE A 51 -16.25 8.54 8.52
CA ILE A 51 -15.34 8.72 9.64
C ILE A 51 -15.69 9.99 10.41
N LEU A 52 -15.94 11.08 9.70
CA LEU A 52 -16.37 12.36 10.30
C LEU A 52 -17.77 12.28 10.97
N HIS A 53 -18.59 11.28 10.59
CA HIS A 53 -19.89 11.01 11.21
C HIS A 53 -19.83 9.89 12.26
N GLY A 54 -18.65 9.61 12.83
CA GLY A 54 -18.46 8.73 13.98
C GLY A 54 -18.03 7.30 13.67
N GLN A 55 -17.86 6.91 12.39
CA GLN A 55 -17.39 5.56 12.03
C GLN A 55 -15.87 5.48 12.06
N ILE A 56 -15.26 5.76 13.21
CA ILE A 56 -13.79 5.90 13.37
C ILE A 56 -13.03 4.60 13.11
N TRP A 57 -13.69 3.42 13.24
CA TRP A 57 -13.05 2.12 12.94
C TRP A 57 -12.54 2.03 11.50
N ARG A 58 -13.12 2.79 10.58
CA ARG A 58 -12.71 2.83 9.17
C ARG A 58 -11.27 3.32 8.95
N LEU A 59 -10.71 4.05 9.93
CA LEU A 59 -9.30 4.46 9.90
C LEU A 59 -8.33 3.26 9.93
N VAL A 60 -8.76 2.14 10.46
CA VAL A 60 -7.94 0.91 10.59
C VAL A 60 -8.52 -0.23 9.77
N SER A 61 -9.85 -0.39 9.75
CA SER A 61 -10.49 -1.56 9.15
C SER A 61 -10.28 -1.69 7.63
N TRP A 62 -9.97 -0.61 6.92
CA TRP A 62 -9.71 -0.67 5.48
C TRP A 62 -8.48 -1.52 5.14
N ILE A 63 -7.54 -1.70 6.08
CA ILE A 63 -6.37 -2.57 5.93
C ILE A 63 -6.78 -4.04 5.78
N LEU A 64 -7.95 -4.43 6.28
CA LEU A 64 -8.53 -5.77 6.11
C LEU A 64 -9.02 -6.02 4.67
N ILE A 65 -9.21 -4.98 3.85
CA ILE A 65 -9.67 -5.16 2.48
C ILE A 65 -8.48 -5.61 1.63
N PRO A 66 -8.49 -6.86 1.12
CA PRO A 66 -7.37 -7.35 0.34
C PRO A 66 -7.27 -6.61 -1.01
N PRO A 67 -6.06 -6.56 -1.61
CA PRO A 67 -5.79 -5.76 -2.80
C PRO A 67 -6.48 -6.26 -4.08
N SER A 68 -6.91 -7.51 -4.12
CA SER A 68 -7.55 -8.13 -5.28
C SER A 68 -8.69 -9.06 -4.85
N SER A 69 -9.48 -9.54 -5.81
CA SER A 69 -10.48 -10.61 -5.59
C SER A 69 -9.79 -11.94 -5.33
N LEU A 70 -10.45 -12.84 -4.58
CA LEU A 70 -9.91 -14.17 -4.29
C LEU A 70 -10.01 -15.08 -5.51
N ASP A 71 -8.85 -15.44 -6.05
CA ASP A 71 -8.68 -16.44 -7.11
C ASP A 71 -7.39 -17.25 -6.88
N ILE A 72 -7.11 -18.21 -7.75
CA ILE A 72 -5.90 -19.03 -7.64
C ILE A 72 -4.62 -18.19 -7.77
N PHE A 73 -4.62 -17.16 -8.62
CA PHE A 73 -3.48 -16.28 -8.80
C PHE A 73 -3.25 -15.41 -7.57
N THR A 74 -4.30 -15.02 -6.88
CA THR A 74 -4.21 -14.27 -5.61
C THR A 74 -3.48 -15.06 -4.54
N ILE A 75 -3.72 -16.38 -4.43
CA ILE A 75 -2.99 -17.23 -3.47
C ILE A 75 -1.50 -17.23 -3.79
N ILE A 76 -1.15 -17.38 -5.06
CA ILE A 76 0.25 -17.32 -5.54
C ILE A 76 0.86 -15.94 -5.20
N MET A 77 0.12 -14.86 -5.45
CA MET A 77 0.56 -13.49 -5.14
C MET A 77 0.76 -13.27 -3.65
N LEU A 78 -0.08 -13.84 -2.77
CA LEU A 78 0.12 -13.74 -1.32
C LEU A 78 1.44 -14.38 -0.89
N PHE A 79 1.79 -15.56 -1.42
CA PHE A 79 3.08 -16.18 -1.19
C PHE A 79 4.24 -15.34 -1.71
N PHE A 80 4.08 -14.74 -2.89
CA PHE A 80 5.07 -13.84 -3.45
C PHE A 80 5.26 -12.61 -2.56
N TYR A 81 4.18 -11.92 -2.16
CA TYR A 81 4.26 -10.76 -1.26
C TYR A 81 4.84 -11.13 0.10
N TYR A 82 4.53 -12.30 0.64
CA TYR A 82 5.15 -12.79 1.86
C TYR A 82 6.67 -12.95 1.70
N SER A 83 7.11 -13.55 0.59
CA SER A 83 8.53 -13.78 0.30
C SER A 83 9.31 -12.47 0.14
N ILE A 84 8.80 -11.54 -0.70
CA ILE A 84 9.49 -10.25 -0.93
C ILE A 84 9.44 -9.34 0.30
N GLY A 85 8.31 -9.30 1.01
CA GLY A 85 8.14 -8.49 2.20
C GLY A 85 9.06 -8.94 3.33
N THR A 86 9.14 -10.25 3.60
CA THR A 86 10.07 -10.79 4.62
C THR A 86 11.53 -10.60 4.23
N SER A 87 11.86 -10.66 2.94
CA SER A 87 13.23 -10.39 2.47
C SER A 87 13.59 -8.91 2.66
N LEU A 88 12.64 -8.01 2.39
CA LEU A 88 12.83 -6.58 2.58
C LEU A 88 12.94 -6.23 4.08
N GLU A 89 12.09 -6.82 4.91
CA GLU A 89 12.11 -6.65 6.37
C GLU A 89 13.45 -7.08 6.97
N ARG A 90 14.01 -8.21 6.51
CA ARG A 90 15.35 -8.67 6.91
C ARG A 90 16.47 -7.74 6.43
N ALA A 91 16.35 -7.21 5.22
CA ALA A 91 17.39 -6.35 4.64
C ALA A 91 17.44 -4.96 5.29
N TRP A 92 16.29 -4.37 5.60
CA TRP A 92 16.20 -3.03 6.17
C TRP A 92 16.18 -3.02 7.71
N GLY A 93 15.83 -4.14 8.32
CA GLY A 93 15.53 -4.28 9.75
C GLY A 93 14.10 -3.89 10.10
N ASP A 94 13.59 -4.45 11.19
CA ASP A 94 12.19 -4.30 11.62
C ASP A 94 11.77 -2.84 11.73
N PHE A 95 12.60 -1.98 12.33
CA PHE A 95 12.24 -0.59 12.58
C PHE A 95 12.05 0.21 11.28
N LYS A 96 13.00 0.15 10.35
CA LYS A 96 12.94 0.91 9.09
C LYS A 96 11.80 0.42 8.23
N TYR A 97 11.57 -0.90 8.19
CA TYR A 97 10.45 -1.50 7.47
C TYR A 97 9.09 -1.07 8.06
N ASN A 98 8.95 -1.08 9.39
CA ASN A 98 7.75 -0.59 10.08
C ASN A 98 7.48 0.88 9.74
N VAL A 99 8.50 1.75 9.85
CA VAL A 99 8.36 3.18 9.50
C VAL A 99 7.90 3.34 8.05
N TYR A 100 8.45 2.54 7.15
CA TYR A 100 8.06 2.57 5.74
C TYR A 100 6.58 2.23 5.54
N ILE A 101 6.11 1.12 6.08
CA ILE A 101 4.72 0.67 5.93
C ILE A 101 3.75 1.64 6.63
N PHE A 102 4.03 2.00 7.89
CA PHE A 102 3.15 2.90 8.64
C PHE A 102 3.10 4.31 8.07
N SER A 103 4.21 4.82 7.50
CA SER A 103 4.18 6.10 6.79
C SER A 103 3.27 6.04 5.56
N GLY A 104 3.26 4.94 4.81
CA GLY A 104 2.34 4.74 3.69
C GLY A 104 0.88 4.71 4.10
N ILE A 105 0.57 3.99 5.17
CA ILE A 105 -0.78 3.96 5.75
C ILE A 105 -1.22 5.37 6.16
N LEU A 106 -0.36 6.09 6.88
CA LEU A 106 -0.64 7.45 7.35
C LEU A 106 -0.85 8.42 6.18
N MET A 107 0.03 8.37 5.16
CA MET A 107 -0.09 9.17 3.95
C MET A 107 -1.39 8.89 3.21
N THR A 108 -1.81 7.64 3.12
CA THR A 108 -3.09 7.26 2.50
C THR A 108 -4.27 7.85 3.27
N ILE A 109 -4.26 7.78 4.59
CA ILE A 109 -5.30 8.37 5.44
C ILE A 109 -5.34 9.90 5.25
N ILE A 110 -4.21 10.59 5.39
CA ILE A 110 -4.13 12.04 5.21
C ILE A 110 -4.61 12.43 3.80
N GLY A 111 -4.13 11.73 2.78
CA GLY A 111 -4.53 11.97 1.38
C GLY A 111 -6.02 11.79 1.15
N SER A 112 -6.66 10.80 1.80
CA SER A 112 -8.09 10.60 1.70
C SER A 112 -8.89 11.78 2.27
N PHE A 113 -8.48 12.31 3.42
CA PHE A 113 -9.13 13.48 4.03
C PHE A 113 -8.90 14.76 3.23
N LEU A 114 -7.68 14.98 2.73
CA LEU A 114 -7.36 16.13 1.89
C LEU A 114 -8.20 16.12 0.60
N LEU A 115 -8.26 14.99 -0.07
CA LEU A 115 -9.05 14.84 -1.28
C LEU A 115 -10.55 15.04 -0.99
N TYR A 116 -11.06 14.46 0.09
CA TYR A 116 -12.44 14.67 0.50
C TYR A 116 -12.75 16.15 0.72
N GLY A 117 -11.87 16.88 1.42
CA GLY A 117 -12.03 18.32 1.66
C GLY A 117 -12.03 19.13 0.36
N ILE A 118 -11.12 18.83 -0.56
CA ILE A 118 -11.03 19.50 -1.87
C ILE A 118 -12.32 19.25 -2.68
N LEU A 119 -12.75 17.99 -2.80
CA LEU A 119 -13.95 17.66 -3.57
C LEU A 119 -15.22 18.23 -2.96
N TYR A 120 -15.31 18.25 -1.63
CA TYR A 120 -16.42 18.88 -0.94
C TYR A 120 -16.46 20.39 -1.20
N ALA A 121 -15.32 21.07 -1.18
CA ALA A 121 -15.22 22.51 -1.48
C ALA A 121 -15.58 22.84 -2.93
N VAL A 122 -15.23 21.96 -3.88
CA VAL A 122 -15.51 22.17 -5.31
C VAL A 122 -16.96 21.83 -5.67
N ASN A 123 -17.47 20.71 -5.18
CA ASN A 123 -18.77 20.19 -5.59
C ASN A 123 -19.93 20.68 -4.71
N GLY A 124 -19.66 21.12 -3.48
CA GLY A 124 -20.70 21.55 -2.53
C GLY A 124 -21.48 20.41 -1.88
N TYR A 125 -21.13 19.15 -2.16
CA TYR A 125 -21.76 17.95 -1.58
C TYR A 125 -20.73 16.88 -1.24
N PRO A 126 -21.01 15.97 -0.27
CA PRO A 126 -20.09 14.92 0.11
C PRO A 126 -19.93 13.90 -1.02
N SER A 127 -18.67 13.63 -1.39
CA SER A 127 -18.33 12.61 -2.38
C SER A 127 -17.83 11.36 -1.69
N LEU A 128 -18.43 10.21 -1.99
CA LEU A 128 -17.96 8.91 -1.50
C LEU A 128 -16.80 8.42 -2.38
N MET A 129 -15.66 8.13 -1.77
CA MET A 129 -14.43 7.80 -2.48
C MET A 129 -13.63 6.65 -1.87
N GLY A 130 -14.18 5.95 -0.90
CA GLY A 130 -13.47 4.88 -0.18
C GLY A 130 -12.96 3.76 -1.07
N ALA A 131 -13.57 3.55 -2.23
CA ALA A 131 -13.10 2.56 -3.21
C ALA A 131 -11.77 2.95 -3.89
N ALA A 132 -11.41 4.23 -3.91
CA ALA A 132 -10.16 4.70 -4.50
C ALA A 132 -8.95 4.38 -3.61
N PHE A 133 -9.15 4.28 -2.28
CA PHE A 133 -8.09 4.01 -1.32
C PHE A 133 -8.03 2.52 -1.00
N SER A 134 -7.13 1.82 -1.66
CA SER A 134 -6.99 0.36 -1.58
C SER A 134 -5.64 -0.03 -0.99
N THR A 135 -5.59 -1.19 -0.33
CA THR A 135 -4.35 -1.83 0.14
C THR A 135 -3.44 -2.29 -1.02
N TYR A 136 -3.94 -2.25 -2.26
CA TYR A 136 -3.13 -2.48 -3.46
C TYR A 136 -1.86 -1.62 -3.46
N TYR A 137 -1.96 -0.34 -3.09
CA TYR A 137 -0.82 0.58 -3.06
C TYR A 137 0.20 0.24 -1.96
N ILE A 138 -0.24 -0.38 -0.84
CA ILE A 138 0.68 -0.89 0.18
C ILE A 138 1.49 -2.05 -0.39
N SER A 139 0.81 -3.00 -1.03
CA SER A 139 1.45 -4.15 -1.68
C SER A 139 2.41 -3.71 -2.79
N LEU A 140 2.01 -2.74 -3.60
CA LEU A 140 2.85 -2.15 -4.64
C LEU A 140 4.08 -1.45 -4.06
N SER A 141 3.93 -0.74 -2.93
CA SER A 141 5.05 -0.10 -2.23
C SER A 141 6.07 -1.14 -1.76
N ILE A 142 5.62 -2.25 -1.18
CA ILE A 142 6.50 -3.37 -0.76
C ILE A 142 7.24 -3.93 -1.98
N PHE A 143 6.54 -4.16 -3.09
CA PHE A 143 7.14 -4.66 -4.32
C PHE A 143 8.20 -3.70 -4.89
N LEU A 144 7.89 -2.41 -5.01
CA LEU A 144 8.83 -1.42 -5.54
C LEU A 144 10.02 -1.18 -4.59
N GLY A 145 9.79 -1.17 -3.26
CA GLY A 145 10.85 -1.13 -2.27
C GLY A 145 11.81 -2.31 -2.40
N PHE A 146 11.27 -3.51 -2.63
CA PHE A 146 12.06 -4.71 -2.88
C PHE A 146 12.82 -4.62 -4.21
N ALA A 147 12.18 -4.17 -5.28
CA ALA A 147 12.80 -4.03 -6.59
C ALA A 147 13.99 -3.05 -6.61
N ILE A 148 13.90 -1.98 -5.82
CA ILE A 148 14.99 -1.02 -5.65
C ILE A 148 16.13 -1.62 -4.82
N SER A 149 15.81 -2.39 -3.77
CA SER A 149 16.81 -3.03 -2.90
C SER A 149 17.52 -4.21 -3.58
N PHE A 150 16.81 -4.93 -4.46
CA PHE A 150 17.30 -6.15 -5.11
C PHE A 150 17.02 -6.16 -6.63
N PRO A 151 17.55 -5.20 -7.41
CA PRO A 151 17.14 -4.99 -8.81
C PRO A 151 17.49 -6.14 -9.76
N ASP A 152 18.54 -6.89 -9.45
CA ASP A 152 19.01 -8.01 -10.28
C ASP A 152 18.51 -9.39 -9.82
N MET A 153 17.71 -9.43 -8.74
CA MET A 153 17.06 -10.66 -8.32
C MET A 153 16.07 -11.11 -9.41
N GLN A 154 16.08 -12.41 -9.67
CA GLN A 154 15.16 -13.03 -10.61
C GLN A 154 13.98 -13.64 -9.87
N VAL A 155 12.78 -13.40 -10.38
CA VAL A 155 11.55 -14.05 -9.96
C VAL A 155 11.00 -14.89 -11.10
N LEU A 156 10.44 -16.05 -10.78
CA LEU A 156 9.81 -16.91 -11.78
C LEU A 156 8.38 -16.44 -12.01
N LEU A 157 8.16 -15.72 -13.11
CA LEU A 157 6.80 -15.37 -13.53
C LEU A 157 6.06 -16.65 -13.93
N TYR A 158 4.92 -16.88 -13.29
CA TYR A 158 4.13 -18.14 -13.47
C TYR A 158 4.95 -19.42 -13.26
N PHE A 159 6.02 -19.37 -12.42
CA PHE A 159 6.94 -20.48 -12.15
C PHE A 159 7.74 -20.99 -13.36
N ILE A 160 7.70 -20.31 -14.50
CA ILE A 160 8.29 -20.76 -15.75
C ILE A 160 9.36 -19.79 -16.26
N ILE A 161 9.05 -18.47 -16.26
CA ILE A 161 9.88 -17.46 -16.92
C ILE A 161 10.69 -16.68 -15.88
N PRO A 162 12.04 -16.83 -15.85
CA PRO A 162 12.89 -16.04 -14.97
C PRO A 162 12.99 -14.61 -15.49
N ILE A 163 12.40 -13.67 -14.77
CA ILE A 163 12.46 -12.23 -15.08
C ILE A 163 13.16 -11.49 -13.94
N LYS A 164 14.08 -10.59 -14.27
CA LYS A 164 14.66 -9.70 -13.27
C LYS A 164 13.58 -8.76 -12.74
N ILE A 165 13.53 -8.63 -11.42
CA ILE A 165 12.46 -7.87 -10.74
C ILE A 165 12.40 -6.41 -11.16
N LYS A 166 13.52 -5.81 -11.57
CA LYS A 166 13.56 -4.44 -12.10
C LYS A 166 12.70 -4.24 -13.35
N TRP A 167 12.56 -5.26 -14.22
CA TRP A 167 11.71 -5.15 -15.40
C TRP A 167 10.24 -5.15 -15.04
N LEU A 168 9.85 -5.93 -14.03
CA LEU A 168 8.49 -5.89 -13.50
C LEU A 168 8.19 -4.54 -12.83
N ALA A 169 9.16 -3.98 -12.11
CA ALA A 169 9.02 -2.66 -11.50
C ALA A 169 8.87 -1.55 -12.55
N TYR A 170 9.62 -1.59 -13.65
CA TYR A 170 9.45 -0.64 -14.76
C TYR A 170 8.07 -0.77 -15.42
N LEU A 171 7.59 -2.00 -15.58
CA LEU A 171 6.25 -2.24 -16.10
C LEU A 171 5.18 -1.65 -15.18
N ASP A 172 5.28 -1.87 -13.85
CA ASP A 172 4.33 -1.32 -12.88
C ASP A 172 4.35 0.21 -12.86
N VAL A 173 5.52 0.83 -12.90
CA VAL A 173 5.65 2.29 -12.99
C VAL A 173 5.02 2.82 -14.28
N ALA A 174 5.22 2.13 -15.41
CA ALA A 174 4.59 2.50 -16.68
C ALA A 174 3.06 2.37 -16.63
N LEU A 175 2.53 1.31 -16.00
CA LEU A 175 1.10 1.13 -15.80
C LEU A 175 0.50 2.20 -14.86
N LEU A 176 1.23 2.58 -13.80
CA LEU A 176 0.82 3.68 -12.92
C LEU A 176 0.79 5.01 -13.68
N ALA A 177 1.80 5.30 -14.49
CA ALA A 177 1.83 6.49 -15.32
C ALA A 177 0.66 6.52 -16.34
N TYR A 178 0.39 5.39 -16.99
CA TYR A 178 -0.77 5.24 -17.87
C TYR A 178 -2.10 5.45 -17.13
N SER A 179 -2.26 4.83 -15.95
CA SER A 179 -3.45 5.02 -15.10
C SER A 179 -3.63 6.46 -14.65
N MET A 180 -2.53 7.16 -14.39
CA MET A 180 -2.55 8.58 -14.03
C MET A 180 -3.02 9.45 -15.21
N ILE A 181 -2.51 9.20 -16.42
CA ILE A 181 -2.92 9.93 -17.62
C ILE A 181 -4.41 9.70 -17.90
N THR A 182 -4.87 8.45 -17.85
CA THR A 182 -6.29 8.12 -18.07
C THR A 182 -7.20 8.73 -17.01
N SER A 183 -6.75 8.78 -15.75
CA SER A 183 -7.48 9.43 -14.65
C SER A 183 -7.61 10.94 -14.86
N ILE A 184 -6.56 11.61 -15.33
CA ILE A 184 -6.59 13.04 -15.69
C ILE A 184 -7.57 13.27 -16.85
N MET A 185 -7.50 12.45 -17.91
CA MET A 185 -8.36 12.60 -19.09
C MET A 185 -9.84 12.36 -18.77
N SER A 186 -10.15 11.47 -17.83
CA SER A 186 -11.52 11.17 -17.37
C SER A 186 -12.05 12.08 -16.28
N GLY A 187 -11.24 13.06 -15.81
CA GLY A 187 -11.59 13.93 -14.69
C GLY A 187 -11.65 13.22 -13.32
N ASN A 188 -11.07 12.01 -13.22
CA ASN A 188 -11.02 11.26 -11.96
C ASN A 188 -9.84 11.74 -11.09
N TRP A 189 -10.02 12.86 -10.43
CA TRP A 189 -9.02 13.46 -9.54
C TRP A 189 -8.66 12.57 -8.36
N ALA A 190 -9.60 11.72 -7.90
CA ALA A 190 -9.34 10.77 -6.81
C ALA A 190 -8.24 9.78 -7.19
N GLY A 191 -8.32 9.20 -8.39
CA GLY A 191 -7.29 8.31 -8.92
C GLY A 191 -5.92 9.00 -9.02
N CYS A 192 -5.88 10.24 -9.51
CA CYS A 192 -4.63 11.00 -9.62
C CYS A 192 -3.95 11.22 -8.26
N VAL A 193 -4.70 11.63 -7.25
CA VAL A 193 -4.15 11.89 -5.91
C VAL A 193 -3.62 10.61 -5.27
N VAL A 194 -4.33 9.51 -5.39
CA VAL A 194 -3.90 8.21 -4.83
C VAL A 194 -2.60 7.73 -5.48
N ILE A 195 -2.49 7.84 -6.80
CA ILE A 195 -1.27 7.45 -7.53
C ILE A 195 -0.10 8.36 -7.15
N LEU A 196 -0.31 9.67 -7.06
CA LEU A 196 0.73 10.62 -6.63
C LEU A 196 1.22 10.34 -5.21
N LEU A 197 0.30 10.08 -4.27
CA LEU A 197 0.66 9.72 -2.89
C LEU A 197 1.50 8.45 -2.84
N SER A 198 1.16 7.44 -3.65
CA SER A 198 1.91 6.20 -3.75
C SER A 198 3.32 6.44 -4.29
N LEU A 199 3.46 7.24 -5.34
CA LEU A 199 4.77 7.58 -5.94
C LEU A 199 5.65 8.38 -4.97
N ILE A 200 5.09 9.36 -4.25
CA ILE A 200 5.81 10.13 -3.24
C ILE A 200 6.27 9.22 -2.10
N HIS A 201 5.39 8.36 -1.60
CA HIS A 201 5.70 7.42 -0.53
C HIS A 201 6.85 6.47 -0.92
N ILE A 202 6.91 6.02 -2.16
CA ILE A 202 7.96 5.11 -2.66
C ILE A 202 9.30 5.84 -2.81
N SER A 203 9.28 7.09 -3.28
CA SER A 203 10.52 7.81 -3.63
C SER A 203 11.31 8.32 -2.42
N GLU A 204 10.63 8.75 -1.36
CA GLU A 204 11.28 9.42 -0.22
C GLU A 204 12.07 8.48 0.72
N PRO A 205 11.46 7.44 1.32
CA PRO A 205 12.17 6.59 2.25
C PRO A 205 13.17 5.66 1.57
N THR A 206 12.90 5.26 0.33
CA THR A 206 13.78 4.35 -0.41
C THR A 206 15.14 4.99 -0.72
N ARG A 207 15.17 6.28 -1.07
CA ARG A 207 16.43 7.02 -1.22
C ARG A 207 17.24 7.06 0.08
N ARG A 208 16.60 7.18 1.23
CA ARG A 208 17.29 7.28 2.53
C ARG A 208 17.76 5.94 3.09
N VAL A 209 17.10 4.86 2.74
CA VAL A 209 17.43 3.50 3.23
C VAL A 209 18.47 2.83 2.34
N VAL A 210 18.43 3.04 1.02
CA VAL A 210 19.35 2.39 0.05
C VAL A 210 20.70 3.12 -0.02
N ILE A 211 20.76 4.41 0.30
CA ILE A 211 22.00 5.22 0.26
C ILE A 211 22.75 5.22 1.61
N SER A 212 22.21 4.64 2.64
CA SER A 212 22.85 4.47 3.96
C SER A 212 23.44 3.09 4.13
#